data_3a9b73b0d6a6d92989e24c8a14e692df
#
_entry.id   3a9b73b0d6a6d92989e24c8a14e692df
#
_cell.length_a   1.000
_cell.length_b   1.000
_cell.length_c   1.000
_cell.angle_alpha   90.00
_cell.angle_beta   90.00
_cell.angle_gamma   90.00
#
_symmetry.space_group_name_H-M   'P 1'
#
loop_
_entity.id
_entity.type
_entity.pdbx_description
1 polymer ?
#
loop_
_entity_poly.entity_id
_entity_poly.type
_entity_poly.pdbx_seq_one_letter_code
_entity_poly.pdbx_strand_id
1 'polypeptide(L)'
;QMDLQKKTFCEENIPLMQQESRLCREYEKMMATAAIPFDGKTLNLYGVQKYFEHEDREVRKAAVKAYSDFYHGNEKRLEEIWDELIKIRTQMGKNLGYENFIPVGYMQQGRTDYGMEEVAAFREQVRTVLVPLCEKLYEAQRKRLGVDTLMFYDEKRVFPDGNAVPAGDDDFMVDQARKMYHELSPETGEFIDFMIDHELMDLKNKPGKASTGYMTSLDRYKAPFVFSCFNQTIFDMQVLSHELGHAFAGYMAMRSQPIAAYYSESTDIAEIHSMAMEQFAYPYAEKFFGEQADKYRFAHLQDALTFVPFGVAVDEFQHICYSNPDMTPKERTLAWKKLEETYMPWRKYEADDFFDRGGYWYHKLHIYLYPFYYINYTLTTMGAMEFKTKDRKNHEDAWKDYLNLCKCGGSMSYLETLRYAHLM
;
A
#
# COMPACT_ATOMS: atom_id res chain seq x y z
N GLN A 1 -8.35 21.37 -6.18
CA GLN A 1 -7.30 21.18 -5.14
C GLN A 1 -7.00 22.47 -4.39
N MET A 2 -6.68 23.61 -5.06
CA MET A 2 -6.40 24.89 -4.38
C MET A 2 -7.53 25.37 -3.44
N ASP A 3 -8.81 25.16 -3.82
CA ASP A 3 -9.93 25.52 -2.95
C ASP A 3 -10.05 24.59 -1.73
N LEU A 4 -9.69 23.32 -1.86
CA LEU A 4 -9.62 22.40 -0.73
C LEU A 4 -8.51 22.79 0.24
N GLN A 5 -7.32 23.16 -0.27
CA GLN A 5 -6.20 23.63 0.56
C GLN A 5 -6.59 24.86 1.38
N LYS A 6 -7.33 25.81 0.79
CA LYS A 6 -7.85 26.97 1.54
C LYS A 6 -8.85 26.58 2.62
N LYS A 7 -9.69 25.57 2.38
CA LYS A 7 -10.70 25.10 3.34
C LYS A 7 -10.09 24.27 4.49
N THR A 8 -8.86 23.77 4.32
CA THR A 8 -8.17 22.95 5.33
C THR A 8 -7.14 23.72 6.14
N PHE A 9 -7.02 25.03 5.92
CA PHE A 9 -6.05 25.87 6.60
C PHE A 9 -6.70 27.04 7.33
N CYS A 10 -6.28 27.28 8.57
CA CYS A 10 -6.46 28.51 9.32
C CYS A 10 -5.23 28.76 10.20
N GLU A 11 -4.98 30.04 10.56
CA GLU A 11 -3.78 30.41 11.34
C GLU A 11 -3.78 29.79 12.74
N GLU A 12 -4.94 29.59 13.34
CA GLU A 12 -5.13 28.95 14.65
C GLU A 12 -4.64 27.50 14.66
N ASN A 13 -4.60 26.86 13.50
CA ASN A 13 -4.11 25.47 13.35
C ASN A 13 -2.60 25.37 13.25
N ILE A 14 -1.85 26.45 13.01
CA ILE A 14 -0.39 26.39 12.84
C ILE A 14 0.32 25.74 14.05
N PRO A 15 0.03 26.10 15.31
CA PRO A 15 0.65 25.44 16.46
C PRO A 15 0.28 23.95 16.58
N LEU A 16 -0.96 23.60 16.22
CA LEU A 16 -1.44 22.21 16.22
C LEU A 16 -0.76 21.37 15.15
N MET A 17 -0.58 21.90 13.94
CA MET A 17 0.18 21.24 12.87
C MET A 17 1.65 21.00 13.25
N GLN A 18 2.26 21.92 13.99
CA GLN A 18 3.62 21.73 14.51
C GLN A 18 3.70 20.63 15.57
N GLN A 19 2.67 20.51 16.43
CA GLN A 19 2.57 19.42 17.41
C GLN A 19 2.33 18.09 16.73
N GLU A 20 1.39 18.04 15.80
CA GLU A 20 1.13 16.85 14.95
C GLU A 20 2.41 16.36 14.28
N SER A 21 3.12 17.25 13.61
CA SER A 21 4.39 16.92 12.93
C SER A 21 5.46 16.37 13.88
N ARG A 22 5.51 16.82 15.16
CA ARG A 22 6.43 16.27 16.15
C ARG A 22 6.05 14.86 16.55
N LEU A 23 4.77 14.60 16.80
CA LEU A 23 4.26 13.27 17.17
C LEU A 23 4.43 12.26 16.03
N CYS A 24 4.15 12.67 14.80
CA CYS A 24 4.38 11.83 13.61
C CYS A 24 5.85 11.44 13.48
N ARG A 25 6.77 12.40 13.61
CA ARG A 25 8.23 12.12 13.59
C ARG A 25 8.69 11.24 14.77
N GLU A 26 8.05 11.35 15.93
CA GLU A 26 8.35 10.46 17.05
C GLU A 26 7.97 9.02 16.73
N TYR A 27 6.78 8.80 16.19
CA TYR A 27 6.35 7.48 15.70
C TYR A 27 7.34 6.93 14.66
N GLU A 28 7.65 7.71 13.62
CA GLU A 28 8.61 7.31 12.59
C GLU A 28 9.97 6.92 13.17
N LYS A 29 10.49 7.72 14.12
CA LYS A 29 11.75 7.43 14.79
C LYS A 29 11.69 6.13 15.57
N MET A 30 10.61 5.88 16.31
CA MET A 30 10.43 4.62 17.06
C MET A 30 10.47 3.42 16.10
N MET A 31 9.78 3.49 14.95
CA MET A 31 9.80 2.41 13.96
C MET A 31 11.17 2.25 13.29
N ALA A 32 11.81 3.36 12.91
CA ALA A 32 13.11 3.35 12.25
C ALA A 32 14.26 2.85 13.15
N THR A 33 14.15 3.07 14.47
CA THR A 33 15.15 2.64 15.45
C THR A 33 14.83 1.31 16.12
N ALA A 34 13.82 0.57 15.60
CA ALA A 34 13.48 -0.74 16.13
C ALA A 34 14.69 -1.69 16.10
N ALA A 35 15.00 -2.29 17.25
CA ALA A 35 16.11 -3.20 17.43
C ALA A 35 15.59 -4.47 18.13
N ILE A 36 15.30 -5.50 17.33
CA ILE A 36 14.64 -6.72 17.78
C ILE A 36 15.67 -7.85 17.81
N PRO A 37 16.00 -8.41 18.98
CA PRO A 37 16.86 -9.59 19.05
C PRO A 37 16.13 -10.79 18.45
N PHE A 38 16.70 -11.37 17.38
CA PHE A 38 16.14 -12.56 16.74
C PHE A 38 17.23 -13.33 15.99
N ASP A 39 17.24 -14.65 16.08
CA ASP A 39 18.18 -15.55 15.39
C ASP A 39 19.67 -15.14 15.62
N GLY A 40 20.03 -14.82 16.86
CA GLY A 40 21.40 -14.39 17.22
C GLY A 40 21.83 -13.03 16.65
N LYS A 41 20.90 -12.27 16.06
CA LYS A 41 21.12 -10.95 15.44
C LYS A 41 20.23 -9.89 16.10
N THR A 42 20.56 -8.63 15.86
CA THR A 42 19.65 -7.51 16.14
C THR A 42 19.09 -7.04 14.80
N LEU A 43 17.79 -7.17 14.62
CA LEU A 43 17.08 -6.87 13.36
C LEU A 43 16.17 -5.65 13.54
N ASN A 44 15.94 -4.93 12.46
CA ASN A 44 14.83 -3.97 12.37
C ASN A 44 13.51 -4.71 12.03
N LEU A 45 12.40 -3.99 11.99
CA LEU A 45 11.08 -4.55 11.69
C LEU A 45 11.05 -5.35 10.37
N TYR A 46 11.64 -4.82 9.30
CA TYR A 46 11.72 -5.49 8.00
C TYR A 46 12.58 -6.76 8.05
N GLY A 47 13.67 -6.72 8.81
CA GLY A 47 14.54 -7.87 9.00
C GLY A 47 13.82 -9.05 9.67
N VAL A 48 12.96 -8.77 10.64
CA VAL A 48 12.13 -9.80 11.29
C VAL A 48 11.04 -10.32 10.33
N GLN A 49 10.41 -9.43 9.56
CA GLN A 49 9.34 -9.82 8.63
C GLN A 49 9.83 -10.78 7.51
N LYS A 50 11.12 -10.76 7.15
CA LYS A 50 11.68 -11.75 6.22
C LYS A 50 11.51 -13.20 6.70
N TYR A 51 11.49 -13.42 8.01
CA TYR A 51 11.28 -14.73 8.59
C TYR A 51 9.82 -15.20 8.58
N PHE A 52 8.85 -14.33 8.19
CA PHE A 52 7.44 -14.73 8.02
C PHE A 52 7.22 -15.67 6.83
N GLU A 53 8.20 -15.77 5.92
CA GLU A 53 8.19 -16.71 4.80
C GLU A 53 9.09 -17.94 5.04
N HIS A 54 9.75 -18.05 6.21
CA HIS A 54 10.70 -19.11 6.50
C HIS A 54 10.05 -20.50 6.36
N GLU A 55 10.82 -21.49 5.91
CA GLU A 55 10.33 -22.87 5.70
C GLU A 55 9.84 -23.53 6.99
N ASP A 56 10.60 -23.35 8.08
CA ASP A 56 10.24 -23.86 9.40
C ASP A 56 9.14 -23.01 10.03
N ARG A 57 8.03 -23.68 10.37
CA ARG A 57 6.86 -23.05 10.97
C ARG A 57 7.13 -22.45 12.35
N GLU A 58 7.97 -23.11 13.16
CA GLU A 58 8.31 -22.60 14.50
C GLU A 58 9.16 -21.33 14.42
N VAL A 59 10.02 -21.21 13.39
CA VAL A 59 10.76 -19.98 13.11
C VAL A 59 9.80 -18.86 12.72
N ARG A 60 8.80 -19.10 11.85
CA ARG A 60 7.77 -18.11 11.50
C ARG A 60 6.99 -17.65 12.74
N LYS A 61 6.55 -18.59 13.57
CA LYS A 61 5.87 -18.32 14.84
C LYS A 61 6.72 -17.44 15.77
N ALA A 62 7.97 -17.81 15.97
CA ALA A 62 8.91 -17.04 16.80
C ALA A 62 9.16 -15.63 16.25
N ALA A 63 9.25 -15.48 14.92
CA ALA A 63 9.43 -14.19 14.28
C ALA A 63 8.21 -13.27 14.46
N VAL A 64 7.00 -13.80 14.26
CA VAL A 64 5.75 -13.04 14.51
C VAL A 64 5.64 -12.66 15.98
N LYS A 65 6.01 -13.57 16.89
CA LYS A 65 6.05 -13.27 18.33
C LYS A 65 7.01 -12.13 18.65
N ALA A 66 8.23 -12.15 18.13
CA ALA A 66 9.21 -11.09 18.35
C ALA A 66 8.73 -9.75 17.77
N TYR A 67 8.05 -9.77 16.63
CA TYR A 67 7.43 -8.59 16.01
C TYR A 67 6.28 -8.04 16.86
N SER A 68 5.40 -8.89 17.36
CA SER A 68 4.30 -8.56 18.27
C SER A 68 4.81 -7.97 19.59
N ASP A 69 5.85 -8.59 20.18
CA ASP A 69 6.46 -8.15 21.44
C ASP A 69 7.09 -6.75 21.34
N PHE A 70 7.62 -6.38 20.18
CA PHE A 70 8.11 -5.02 19.96
C PHE A 70 6.98 -3.98 20.10
N TYR A 71 5.82 -4.21 19.49
CA TYR A 71 4.68 -3.29 19.63
C TYR A 71 4.11 -3.31 21.03
N HIS A 72 3.98 -4.48 21.65
CA HIS A 72 3.53 -4.62 23.03
C HIS A 72 4.45 -3.85 24.01
N GLY A 73 5.76 -3.96 23.83
CA GLY A 73 6.73 -3.22 24.64
C GLY A 73 6.65 -1.69 24.49
N ASN A 74 6.10 -1.21 23.37
CA ASN A 74 5.92 0.21 23.08
C ASN A 74 4.45 0.69 23.18
N GLU A 75 3.51 -0.20 23.55
CA GLU A 75 2.06 0.04 23.52
C GLU A 75 1.68 1.37 24.21
N LYS A 76 2.18 1.59 25.42
CA LYS A 76 1.87 2.80 26.18
C LYS A 76 2.20 4.07 25.41
N ARG A 77 3.41 4.17 24.85
CA ARG A 77 3.81 5.39 24.12
C ARG A 77 3.08 5.54 22.80
N LEU A 78 2.85 4.46 22.09
CA LEU A 78 2.08 4.46 20.84
C LEU A 78 0.63 4.92 21.08
N GLU A 79 0.00 4.48 22.17
CA GLU A 79 -1.32 4.97 22.59
C GLU A 79 -1.32 6.45 22.95
N GLU A 80 -0.34 6.92 23.70
CA GLU A 80 -0.20 8.33 24.03
C GLU A 80 -0.07 9.19 22.77
N ILE A 81 0.78 8.79 21.82
CA ILE A 81 0.93 9.49 20.53
C ILE A 81 -0.40 9.53 19.78
N TRP A 82 -1.10 8.39 19.69
CA TRP A 82 -2.37 8.33 18.99
C TRP A 82 -3.46 9.17 19.65
N ASP A 83 -3.55 9.13 20.96
CA ASP A 83 -4.50 9.92 21.75
C ASP A 83 -4.27 11.43 21.58
N GLU A 84 -3.01 11.87 21.62
CA GLU A 84 -2.64 13.25 21.34
C GLU A 84 -2.96 13.65 19.89
N LEU A 85 -2.68 12.81 18.90
CA LEU A 85 -3.02 13.05 17.49
C LEU A 85 -4.51 13.20 17.27
N ILE A 86 -5.34 12.33 17.87
CA ILE A 86 -6.81 12.46 17.78
C ILE A 86 -7.28 13.79 18.34
N LYS A 87 -6.80 14.20 19.52
CA LYS A 87 -7.17 15.47 20.17
C LYS A 87 -6.76 16.67 19.32
N ILE A 88 -5.54 16.70 18.84
CA ILE A 88 -5.00 17.77 17.98
C ILE A 88 -5.83 17.88 16.70
N ARG A 89 -6.04 16.78 16.00
CA ARG A 89 -6.79 16.74 14.73
C ARG A 89 -8.25 17.09 14.93
N THR A 90 -8.87 16.63 16.01
CA THR A 90 -10.24 17.01 16.35
C THR A 90 -10.32 18.51 16.60
N GLN A 91 -9.35 19.12 17.32
CA GLN A 91 -9.31 20.55 17.53
C GLN A 91 -9.10 21.31 16.22
N MET A 92 -8.23 20.80 15.34
CA MET A 92 -8.04 21.40 14.00
C MET A 92 -9.33 21.39 13.19
N GLY A 93 -10.11 20.31 13.25
CA GLY A 93 -11.45 20.24 12.65
C GLY A 93 -12.41 21.29 13.21
N LYS A 94 -12.47 21.42 14.53
CA LYS A 94 -13.31 22.41 15.22
C LYS A 94 -12.94 23.85 14.87
N ASN A 95 -11.66 24.18 14.79
CA ASN A 95 -11.19 25.51 14.38
C ASN A 95 -11.61 25.87 12.95
N LEU A 96 -11.83 24.87 12.09
CA LEU A 96 -12.34 25.01 10.73
C LEU A 96 -13.88 24.92 10.63
N GLY A 97 -14.58 24.81 11.78
CA GLY A 97 -16.04 24.79 11.85
C GLY A 97 -16.69 23.41 11.67
N TYR A 98 -15.91 22.32 11.78
CA TYR A 98 -16.40 20.94 11.71
C TYR A 98 -16.56 20.33 13.10
N GLU A 99 -17.45 19.35 13.24
CA GLU A 99 -17.68 18.63 14.48
C GLU A 99 -16.46 17.79 14.89
N ASN A 100 -15.81 17.15 13.91
CA ASN A 100 -14.65 16.29 14.07
C ASN A 100 -13.66 16.48 12.89
N PHE A 101 -12.60 15.64 12.86
CA PHE A 101 -11.53 15.75 11.85
C PHE A 101 -11.88 15.10 10.51
N ILE A 102 -12.90 14.24 10.41
CA ILE A 102 -13.15 13.44 9.20
C ILE A 102 -13.30 14.29 7.92
N PRO A 103 -14.13 15.37 7.90
CA PRO A 103 -14.26 16.20 6.72
C PRO A 103 -12.92 16.85 6.30
N VAL A 104 -12.11 17.27 7.27
CA VAL A 104 -10.79 17.87 7.01
C VAL A 104 -9.85 16.84 6.41
N GLY A 105 -9.79 15.63 6.99
CA GLY A 105 -8.97 14.55 6.46
C GLY A 105 -9.33 14.17 5.03
N TYR A 106 -10.62 14.09 4.71
CA TYR A 106 -11.09 13.83 3.34
C TYR A 106 -10.66 14.94 2.35
N MET A 107 -10.77 16.20 2.76
CA MET A 107 -10.32 17.32 1.93
C MET A 107 -8.80 17.33 1.75
N GLN A 108 -8.03 16.96 2.79
CA GLN A 108 -6.57 16.83 2.70
C GLN A 108 -6.12 15.73 1.72
N GLN A 109 -6.95 14.68 1.55
CA GLN A 109 -6.72 13.66 0.52
C GLN A 109 -7.11 14.10 -0.89
N GLY A 110 -7.62 15.33 -1.07
CA GLY A 110 -7.97 15.86 -2.39
C GLY A 110 -9.32 15.33 -2.94
N ARG A 111 -10.14 14.70 -2.13
CA ARG A 111 -11.43 14.11 -2.55
C ARG A 111 -12.45 15.19 -2.85
N THR A 112 -12.93 15.25 -4.08
CA THR A 112 -13.84 16.29 -4.59
C THR A 112 -15.20 15.79 -5.02
N ASP A 113 -15.31 14.53 -5.40
CA ASP A 113 -16.47 13.95 -6.08
C ASP A 113 -16.99 12.65 -5.45
N TYR A 114 -16.42 12.23 -4.33
CA TYR A 114 -16.93 11.17 -3.47
C TYR A 114 -16.62 11.49 -2.00
N GLY A 115 -17.35 10.88 -1.08
CA GLY A 115 -17.27 11.17 0.34
C GLY A 115 -17.38 9.92 1.23
N MET A 116 -17.72 10.16 2.49
CA MET A 116 -17.83 9.12 3.52
C MET A 116 -18.89 8.07 3.20
N GLU A 117 -19.99 8.45 2.56
CA GLU A 117 -21.11 7.55 2.26
C GLU A 117 -20.70 6.55 1.17
N GLU A 118 -20.03 7.00 0.10
CA GLU A 118 -19.52 6.15 -0.96
C GLU A 118 -18.45 5.20 -0.43
N VAL A 119 -17.55 5.67 0.42
CA VAL A 119 -16.54 4.85 1.07
C VAL A 119 -17.18 3.80 2.00
N ALA A 120 -18.23 4.18 2.75
CA ALA A 120 -18.97 3.23 3.59
C ALA A 120 -19.69 2.15 2.75
N ALA A 121 -20.28 2.54 1.62
CA ALA A 121 -20.89 1.60 0.68
C ALA A 121 -19.83 0.63 0.08
N PHE A 122 -18.65 1.14 -0.25
CA PHE A 122 -17.54 0.32 -0.72
C PHE A 122 -17.08 -0.68 0.36
N ARG A 123 -16.90 -0.26 1.61
CA ARG A 123 -16.55 -1.16 2.72
C ARG A 123 -17.58 -2.29 2.88
N GLU A 124 -18.87 -1.98 2.75
CA GLU A 124 -19.95 -2.98 2.82
C GLU A 124 -19.87 -3.98 1.65
N GLN A 125 -19.53 -3.54 0.43
CA GLN A 125 -19.29 -4.44 -0.71
C GLN A 125 -18.09 -5.35 -0.45
N VAL A 126 -17.00 -4.83 0.08
CA VAL A 126 -15.83 -5.63 0.47
C VAL A 126 -16.22 -6.69 1.48
N ARG A 127 -16.97 -6.32 2.52
CA ARG A 127 -17.44 -7.23 3.57
C ARG A 127 -18.31 -8.37 3.02
N THR A 128 -19.20 -8.06 2.11
CA THR A 128 -20.21 -9.02 1.62
C THR A 128 -19.75 -9.85 0.43
N VAL A 129 -18.83 -9.34 -0.38
CA VAL A 129 -18.39 -9.99 -1.63
C VAL A 129 -16.95 -10.51 -1.52
N LEU A 130 -16.02 -9.68 -1.07
CA LEU A 130 -14.60 -10.01 -1.12
C LEU A 130 -14.13 -10.82 0.09
N VAL A 131 -14.63 -10.54 1.29
CA VAL A 131 -14.29 -11.30 2.50
C VAL A 131 -14.58 -12.79 2.34
N PRO A 132 -15.77 -13.24 1.85
CA PRO A 132 -16.03 -14.66 1.62
C PRO A 132 -15.12 -15.32 0.56
N LEU A 133 -14.62 -14.54 -0.40
CA LEU A 133 -13.63 -15.01 -1.37
C LEU A 133 -12.28 -15.21 -0.70
N CYS A 134 -11.84 -14.25 0.12
CA CYS A 134 -10.58 -14.34 0.87
C CYS A 134 -10.56 -15.53 1.83
N GLU A 135 -11.68 -15.83 2.51
CA GLU A 135 -11.80 -17.04 3.34
C GLU A 135 -11.53 -18.32 2.54
N LYS A 136 -12.07 -18.39 1.30
CA LYS A 136 -11.82 -19.56 0.42
C LYS A 136 -10.35 -19.63 -0.02
N LEU A 137 -9.71 -18.49 -0.29
CA LEU A 137 -8.30 -18.45 -0.65
C LEU A 137 -7.41 -18.93 0.50
N TYR A 138 -7.65 -18.46 1.72
CA TYR A 138 -6.89 -18.89 2.90
C TYR A 138 -7.19 -20.33 3.29
N GLU A 139 -8.41 -20.82 3.14
CA GLU A 139 -8.72 -22.25 3.34
C GLU A 139 -8.02 -23.13 2.28
N ALA A 140 -7.93 -22.68 1.05
CA ALA A 140 -7.14 -23.37 0.02
C ALA A 140 -5.64 -23.35 0.37
N GLN A 141 -5.11 -22.24 0.90
CA GLN A 141 -3.73 -22.14 1.38
C GLN A 141 -3.48 -23.07 2.57
N ARG A 142 -4.39 -23.12 3.54
CA ARG A 142 -4.33 -24.04 4.68
C ARG A 142 -4.16 -25.49 4.23
N LYS A 143 -5.00 -25.92 3.26
CA LYS A 143 -4.93 -27.27 2.68
C LYS A 143 -3.62 -27.52 1.94
N ARG A 144 -3.18 -26.54 1.16
CA ARG A 144 -1.92 -26.60 0.38
C ARG A 144 -0.70 -26.73 1.30
N LEU A 145 -0.68 -26.00 2.41
CA LEU A 145 0.39 -26.08 3.42
C LEU A 145 0.29 -27.33 4.31
N GLY A 146 -0.83 -28.06 4.30
CA GLY A 146 -1.04 -29.26 5.10
C GLY A 146 -1.13 -28.99 6.61
N VAL A 147 -1.61 -27.80 7.02
CA VAL A 147 -1.74 -27.45 8.45
C VAL A 147 -3.19 -27.59 8.91
N ASP A 148 -3.40 -27.97 10.17
CA ASP A 148 -4.75 -28.12 10.76
C ASP A 148 -5.44 -26.75 10.88
N THR A 149 -4.68 -25.73 11.29
CA THR A 149 -5.13 -24.35 11.40
C THR A 149 -4.10 -23.44 10.74
N LEU A 150 -4.56 -22.57 9.83
CA LEU A 150 -3.74 -21.50 9.28
C LEU A 150 -3.68 -20.38 10.33
N MET A 151 -2.48 -20.14 10.86
CA MET A 151 -2.22 -19.06 11.80
C MET A 151 -1.70 -17.84 11.08
N PHE A 152 -1.74 -16.67 11.71
CA PHE A 152 -1.22 -15.41 11.14
C PHE A 152 0.23 -15.56 10.61
N TYR A 153 1.07 -16.30 11.32
CA TYR A 153 2.46 -16.56 10.90
C TYR A 153 2.58 -17.51 9.69
N ASP A 154 1.47 -18.10 9.22
CA ASP A 154 1.43 -18.91 7.99
C ASP A 154 0.94 -18.08 6.77
N GLU A 155 0.33 -16.91 6.97
CA GLU A 155 -0.33 -16.14 5.90
C GLU A 155 0.64 -15.77 4.76
N LYS A 156 1.90 -15.45 5.06
CA LYS A 156 2.92 -15.08 4.06
C LYS A 156 3.60 -16.28 3.39
N ARG A 157 3.45 -17.48 3.91
CA ARG A 157 3.94 -18.71 3.28
C ARG A 157 2.87 -19.27 2.35
N VAL A 158 2.88 -18.90 1.08
CA VAL A 158 1.82 -19.29 0.12
C VAL A 158 1.98 -20.75 -0.35
N PHE A 159 3.22 -21.22 -0.53
CA PHE A 159 3.52 -22.57 -1.02
C PHE A 159 4.41 -23.35 -0.05
N PRO A 160 4.21 -24.69 0.08
CA PRO A 160 5.00 -25.51 1.00
C PRO A 160 6.48 -25.55 0.65
N ASP A 161 6.82 -25.54 -0.62
CA ASP A 161 8.19 -25.51 -1.15
C ASP A 161 8.79 -24.11 -1.33
N GLY A 162 8.09 -23.07 -0.84
CA GLY A 162 8.52 -21.66 -0.91
C GLY A 162 7.80 -20.83 -1.94
N ASN A 163 7.79 -19.52 -1.69
CA ASN A 163 7.30 -18.53 -2.64
C ASN A 163 8.28 -18.42 -3.82
N ALA A 164 7.84 -17.81 -4.93
CA ALA A 164 8.70 -17.58 -6.09
C ALA A 164 9.89 -16.67 -5.74
N VAL A 165 11.03 -16.94 -6.33
CA VAL A 165 12.24 -16.11 -6.24
C VAL A 165 12.73 -15.72 -7.63
N PRO A 166 13.31 -14.53 -7.81
CA PRO A 166 13.89 -14.10 -9.08
C PRO A 166 14.91 -15.09 -9.63
N ALA A 167 14.96 -15.25 -10.95
CA ALA A 167 15.86 -16.20 -11.64
C ALA A 167 17.30 -15.66 -11.77
N GLY A 168 17.57 -14.40 -11.42
CA GLY A 168 18.89 -13.79 -11.52
C GLY A 168 19.07 -12.61 -10.55
N ASP A 169 20.19 -11.93 -10.69
CA ASP A 169 20.58 -10.78 -9.86
C ASP A 169 19.90 -9.47 -10.29
N ASP A 170 20.24 -8.38 -9.63
CA ASP A 170 19.67 -7.05 -9.87
C ASP A 170 19.82 -6.59 -11.32
N ASP A 171 20.99 -6.83 -11.94
CA ASP A 171 21.25 -6.42 -13.32
C ASP A 171 20.43 -7.27 -14.31
N PHE A 172 20.30 -8.57 -14.03
CA PHE A 172 19.39 -9.46 -14.77
C PHE A 172 17.95 -8.96 -14.71
N MET A 173 17.46 -8.58 -13.53
CA MET A 173 16.09 -8.10 -13.35
C MET A 173 15.81 -6.84 -14.17
N VAL A 174 16.74 -5.90 -14.19
CA VAL A 174 16.62 -4.66 -14.99
C VAL A 174 16.64 -4.97 -16.49
N ASP A 175 17.51 -5.89 -16.95
CA ASP A 175 17.58 -6.31 -18.36
C ASP A 175 16.25 -7.00 -18.80
N GLN A 176 15.67 -7.85 -17.95
CA GLN A 176 14.36 -8.45 -18.24
C GLN A 176 13.24 -7.41 -18.26
N ALA A 177 13.27 -6.42 -17.35
CA ALA A 177 12.30 -5.32 -17.37
C ALA A 177 12.40 -4.50 -18.66
N ARG A 178 13.62 -4.18 -19.11
CA ARG A 178 13.81 -3.51 -20.42
C ARG A 178 13.15 -4.27 -21.55
N LYS A 179 13.40 -5.58 -21.64
CA LYS A 179 12.79 -6.45 -22.67
C LYS A 179 11.27 -6.47 -22.57
N MET A 180 10.75 -6.59 -21.35
CA MET A 180 9.30 -6.58 -21.09
C MET A 180 8.65 -5.28 -21.59
N TYR A 181 9.21 -4.12 -21.23
CA TYR A 181 8.67 -2.83 -21.63
C TYR A 181 8.74 -2.56 -23.13
N HIS A 182 9.76 -3.07 -23.82
CA HIS A 182 9.82 -3.03 -25.28
C HIS A 182 8.78 -3.92 -25.96
N GLU A 183 8.48 -5.07 -25.36
CA GLU A 183 7.45 -5.98 -25.88
C GLU A 183 6.03 -5.53 -25.55
N LEU A 184 5.84 -4.77 -24.48
CA LEU A 184 4.53 -4.32 -24.02
C LEU A 184 3.94 -3.25 -24.96
N SER A 185 4.70 -2.19 -25.26
CA SER A 185 4.28 -1.18 -26.26
C SER A 185 5.45 -0.31 -26.73
N PRO A 186 5.30 0.42 -27.86
CA PRO A 186 6.29 1.42 -28.28
C PRO A 186 6.52 2.52 -27.23
N GLU A 187 5.46 2.98 -26.56
CA GLU A 187 5.56 4.03 -25.54
C GLU A 187 6.35 3.59 -24.30
N THR A 188 6.13 2.35 -23.86
CA THR A 188 6.89 1.79 -22.73
C THR A 188 8.33 1.46 -23.11
N GLY A 189 8.57 1.07 -24.34
CA GLY A 189 9.93 0.87 -24.88
C GLY A 189 10.74 2.17 -24.89
N GLU A 190 10.15 3.27 -25.41
CA GLU A 190 10.77 4.61 -25.36
C GLU A 190 11.02 5.06 -23.92
N PHE A 191 10.04 4.86 -23.04
CA PHE A 191 10.13 5.22 -21.64
C PHE A 191 11.27 4.50 -20.90
N ILE A 192 11.38 3.17 -21.05
CA ILE A 192 12.39 2.43 -20.31
C ILE A 192 13.80 2.75 -20.79
N ASP A 193 13.98 2.97 -22.08
CA ASP A 193 15.27 3.43 -22.63
C ASP A 193 15.61 4.81 -22.09
N PHE A 194 14.64 5.74 -22.03
CA PHE A 194 14.84 7.07 -21.43
C PHE A 194 15.29 6.95 -19.96
N MET A 195 14.68 6.07 -19.17
CA MET A 195 15.03 5.87 -17.75
C MET A 195 16.46 5.31 -17.60
N ILE A 196 16.87 4.38 -18.46
CA ILE A 196 18.19 3.74 -18.42
C ILE A 196 19.27 4.70 -18.93
N ASP A 197 19.05 5.34 -20.09
CA ASP A 197 20.05 6.19 -20.74
C ASP A 197 20.37 7.46 -19.93
N HIS A 198 19.43 7.92 -19.09
CA HIS A 198 19.60 9.08 -18.22
C HIS A 198 19.87 8.71 -16.75
N GLU A 199 20.10 7.43 -16.44
CA GLU A 199 20.40 6.93 -15.09
C GLU A 199 19.34 7.36 -14.05
N LEU A 200 18.05 7.31 -14.41
CA LEU A 200 16.93 7.77 -13.60
C LEU A 200 16.39 6.72 -12.61
N MET A 201 17.22 5.73 -12.28
CA MET A 201 16.86 4.66 -11.34
C MET A 201 18.03 4.37 -10.39
N ASP A 202 17.81 4.44 -9.07
CA ASP A 202 18.73 3.92 -8.05
C ASP A 202 18.07 2.74 -7.32
N LEU A 203 18.29 1.53 -7.83
CA LEU A 203 17.61 0.31 -7.41
C LEU A 203 18.45 -0.57 -6.47
N LYS A 204 19.78 -0.54 -6.58
CA LYS A 204 20.67 -1.44 -5.84
C LYS A 204 20.73 -1.11 -4.35
N ASN A 205 20.68 -2.14 -3.51
CA ASN A 205 20.87 -1.99 -2.07
C ASN A 205 22.31 -1.57 -1.74
N LYS A 206 22.48 -0.63 -0.82
CA LYS A 206 23.76 -0.10 -0.36
C LYS A 206 23.74 0.15 1.15
N PRO A 207 24.87 0.01 1.87
CA PRO A 207 24.95 0.40 3.27
C PRO A 207 24.48 1.85 3.49
N GLY A 208 23.59 2.07 4.45
CA GLY A 208 23.05 3.40 4.76
C GLY A 208 21.93 3.88 3.84
N LYS A 209 21.52 3.09 2.83
CA LYS A 209 20.38 3.39 1.98
C LYS A 209 19.08 3.04 2.71
N ALA A 210 18.06 3.91 2.60
CA ALA A 210 16.75 3.66 3.19
C ALA A 210 16.05 2.47 2.51
N SER A 211 15.49 1.56 3.32
CA SER A 211 14.74 0.39 2.84
C SER A 211 13.32 0.79 2.44
N THR A 212 13.19 1.51 1.32
CA THR A 212 11.91 1.98 0.77
C THR A 212 11.97 2.00 -0.75
N GLY A 213 10.80 2.02 -1.41
CA GLY A 213 10.65 2.31 -2.83
C GLY A 213 9.74 3.53 -3.01
N TYR A 214 10.05 4.37 -3.97
CA TYR A 214 9.19 5.46 -4.40
C TYR A 214 9.61 6.00 -5.77
N MET A 215 8.65 6.61 -6.47
CA MET A 215 8.89 7.46 -7.63
C MET A 215 8.78 8.94 -7.21
N THR A 216 9.60 9.79 -7.79
CA THR A 216 9.49 11.24 -7.70
C THR A 216 9.68 11.89 -9.08
N SER A 217 9.16 13.10 -9.25
CA SER A 217 9.23 13.84 -10.52
C SER A 217 10.26 14.97 -10.46
N LEU A 218 11.04 15.07 -11.52
CA LEU A 218 11.90 16.21 -11.82
C LEU A 218 11.22 17.09 -12.87
N ASP A 219 10.19 17.82 -12.46
CA ASP A 219 9.23 18.52 -13.34
C ASP A 219 9.90 19.40 -14.40
N ARG A 220 10.97 20.12 -14.03
CA ARG A 220 11.73 20.98 -14.94
C ARG A 220 12.34 20.21 -16.11
N TYR A 221 12.70 18.94 -15.87
CA TYR A 221 13.32 18.06 -16.87
C TYR A 221 12.32 17.12 -17.52
N LYS A 222 11.06 17.17 -17.07
CA LYS A 222 9.99 16.20 -17.46
C LYS A 222 10.48 14.75 -17.33
N ALA A 223 11.17 14.47 -16.23
CA ALA A 223 11.81 13.19 -15.95
C ALA A 223 11.32 12.64 -14.61
N PRO A 224 10.78 11.41 -14.56
CA PRO A 224 10.58 10.69 -13.31
C PRO A 224 11.91 10.12 -12.83
N PHE A 225 12.03 9.88 -11.52
CA PHE A 225 13.15 9.20 -10.90
C PHE A 225 12.63 8.12 -9.96
N VAL A 226 13.16 6.91 -10.04
CA VAL A 226 12.79 5.78 -9.19
C VAL A 226 13.92 5.46 -8.21
N PHE A 227 13.57 5.44 -6.93
CA PHE A 227 14.44 4.99 -5.85
C PHE A 227 13.89 3.70 -5.26
N SER A 228 14.72 2.70 -5.04
CA SER A 228 14.36 1.46 -4.38
C SER A 228 15.57 0.75 -3.77
N CYS A 229 15.33 -0.40 -3.16
CA CYS A 229 16.35 -1.18 -2.47
C CYS A 229 16.09 -2.67 -2.71
N PHE A 230 16.57 -3.18 -3.85
CA PHE A 230 16.43 -4.57 -4.26
C PHE A 230 16.93 -5.53 -3.18
N ASN A 231 16.26 -6.64 -3.02
CA ASN A 231 16.53 -7.61 -1.96
C ASN A 231 16.48 -9.08 -2.44
N GLN A 232 16.39 -9.31 -3.75
CA GLN A 232 16.33 -10.63 -4.39
C GLN A 232 15.09 -11.45 -3.98
N THR A 233 13.96 -10.78 -3.82
CA THR A 233 12.65 -11.38 -3.60
C THR A 233 11.66 -10.97 -4.70
N ILE A 234 10.43 -11.45 -4.62
CA ILE A 234 9.33 -11.01 -5.51
C ILE A 234 9.16 -9.48 -5.49
N PHE A 235 9.61 -8.81 -4.43
CA PHE A 235 9.56 -7.36 -4.29
C PHE A 235 10.33 -6.63 -5.41
N ASP A 236 11.43 -7.19 -5.91
CA ASP A 236 12.21 -6.56 -6.99
C ASP A 236 11.39 -6.48 -8.28
N MET A 237 10.60 -7.51 -8.60
CA MET A 237 9.66 -7.46 -9.73
C MET A 237 8.51 -6.48 -9.45
N GLN A 238 8.01 -6.43 -8.22
CA GLN A 238 6.99 -5.44 -7.84
C GLN A 238 7.53 -4.02 -8.03
N VAL A 239 8.76 -3.73 -7.63
CA VAL A 239 9.40 -2.42 -7.91
C VAL A 239 9.47 -2.14 -9.41
N LEU A 240 9.91 -3.10 -10.22
CA LEU A 240 10.06 -2.94 -11.67
C LEU A 240 8.72 -2.82 -12.42
N SER A 241 7.62 -3.17 -11.82
CA SER A 241 6.29 -2.96 -12.39
C SER A 241 5.52 -1.83 -11.69
N HIS A 242 5.60 -1.74 -10.39
CA HIS A 242 4.89 -0.75 -9.57
C HIS A 242 5.51 0.65 -9.69
N GLU A 243 6.77 0.80 -9.25
CA GLU A 243 7.41 2.12 -9.26
C GLU A 243 7.66 2.64 -10.68
N LEU A 244 7.98 1.74 -11.61
CA LEU A 244 8.04 2.12 -13.03
C LEU A 244 6.65 2.36 -13.64
N GLY A 245 5.58 1.82 -13.07
CA GLY A 245 4.20 2.17 -13.40
C GLY A 245 3.88 3.62 -13.05
N HIS A 246 4.23 4.06 -11.83
CA HIS A 246 4.18 5.48 -11.46
C HIS A 246 5.05 6.35 -12.34
N ALA A 247 6.29 5.90 -12.60
CA ALA A 247 7.23 6.65 -13.45
C ALA A 247 6.71 6.79 -14.88
N PHE A 248 6.12 5.75 -15.45
CA PHE A 248 5.50 5.79 -16.77
C PHE A 248 4.31 6.76 -16.81
N ALA A 249 3.42 6.72 -15.81
CA ALA A 249 2.31 7.66 -15.71
C ALA A 249 2.82 9.11 -15.62
N GLY A 250 3.79 9.39 -14.75
CA GLY A 250 4.44 10.71 -14.67
C GLY A 250 5.11 11.13 -15.96
N TYR A 251 5.83 10.20 -16.63
CA TYR A 251 6.44 10.44 -17.94
C TYR A 251 5.41 10.85 -19.00
N MET A 252 4.28 10.15 -19.07
CA MET A 252 3.19 10.45 -20.00
C MET A 252 2.45 11.74 -19.65
N ALA A 253 2.15 11.98 -18.38
CA ALA A 253 1.49 13.20 -17.90
C ALA A 253 2.34 14.45 -18.19
N MET A 254 3.63 14.43 -17.86
CA MET A 254 4.56 15.55 -18.10
C MET A 254 4.70 15.93 -19.58
N ARG A 255 4.44 14.99 -20.50
CA ARG A 255 4.47 15.22 -21.96
C ARG A 255 3.13 15.59 -22.56
N SER A 256 2.04 15.24 -21.86
CA SER A 256 0.67 15.46 -22.35
C SER A 256 0.01 16.69 -21.73
N GLN A 257 0.36 17.04 -20.49
CA GLN A 257 -0.28 18.15 -19.78
C GLN A 257 0.40 19.48 -20.02
N PRO A 258 -0.37 20.59 -20.13
CA PRO A 258 0.16 21.89 -20.51
C PRO A 258 0.93 22.60 -19.39
N ILE A 259 0.67 22.26 -18.12
CA ILE A 259 1.26 22.92 -16.95
C ILE A 259 1.66 21.89 -15.88
N ALA A 260 2.72 22.21 -15.12
CA ALA A 260 3.25 21.33 -14.09
C ALA A 260 2.24 20.98 -12.98
N ALA A 261 1.27 21.86 -12.69
CA ALA A 261 0.22 21.59 -11.71
C ALA A 261 -0.68 20.38 -12.06
N TYR A 262 -0.64 19.89 -13.30
CA TYR A 262 -1.38 18.72 -13.76
C TYR A 262 -0.49 17.49 -14.01
N TYR A 263 0.81 17.55 -13.70
CA TYR A 263 1.70 16.41 -13.89
C TYR A 263 1.45 15.28 -12.89
N SER A 264 1.01 15.64 -11.68
CA SER A 264 0.72 14.66 -10.64
C SER A 264 -0.79 14.53 -10.44
N GLU A 265 -1.26 13.33 -10.46
CA GLU A 265 -2.62 12.93 -10.15
C GLU A 265 -2.93 13.02 -8.64
N SER A 266 -4.19 12.85 -8.27
CA SER A 266 -4.59 12.69 -6.88
C SER A 266 -4.16 11.33 -6.33
N THR A 267 -4.00 11.24 -5.01
CA THR A 267 -3.50 10.03 -4.32
C THR A 267 -4.39 8.80 -4.50
N ASP A 268 -5.67 9.01 -4.79
CA ASP A 268 -6.65 7.95 -5.06
C ASP A 268 -6.62 7.45 -6.52
N ILE A 269 -5.86 8.10 -7.40
CA ILE A 269 -5.60 7.63 -8.77
C ILE A 269 -4.19 7.04 -8.89
N ALA A 270 -3.22 7.62 -8.20
CA ALA A 270 -1.80 7.30 -8.34
C ALA A 270 -1.51 5.78 -8.35
N GLU A 271 -2.12 5.05 -7.43
CA GLU A 271 -1.88 3.61 -7.30
C GLU A 271 -2.61 2.76 -8.36
N ILE A 272 -3.57 3.34 -9.13
CA ILE A 272 -4.16 2.61 -10.28
C ILE A 272 -3.10 2.42 -11.36
N HIS A 273 -2.25 3.42 -11.59
CA HIS A 273 -1.19 3.35 -12.61
C HIS A 273 -0.20 2.23 -12.31
N SER A 274 0.34 2.22 -11.09
CA SER A 274 1.34 1.27 -10.65
C SER A 274 0.78 -0.16 -10.59
N MET A 275 -0.35 -0.35 -9.91
CA MET A 275 -0.98 -1.66 -9.74
C MET A 275 -1.52 -2.23 -11.07
N ALA A 276 -1.99 -1.38 -12.01
CA ALA A 276 -2.37 -1.84 -13.34
C ALA A 276 -1.14 -2.28 -14.15
N MET A 277 -0.02 -1.56 -14.07
CA MET A 277 1.23 -1.99 -14.73
C MET A 277 1.70 -3.35 -14.20
N GLU A 278 1.55 -3.63 -12.91
CA GLU A 278 1.80 -4.96 -12.35
C GLU A 278 0.97 -6.05 -13.05
N GLN A 279 -0.30 -5.75 -13.37
CA GLN A 279 -1.18 -6.70 -14.06
C GLN A 279 -0.79 -6.88 -15.54
N PHE A 280 -0.42 -5.80 -16.23
CA PHE A 280 0.09 -5.86 -17.60
C PHE A 280 1.43 -6.59 -17.70
N ALA A 281 2.22 -6.63 -16.61
CA ALA A 281 3.46 -7.37 -16.55
C ALA A 281 3.29 -8.90 -16.40
N TYR A 282 2.10 -9.40 -16.05
CA TYR A 282 1.88 -10.85 -15.82
C TYR A 282 2.23 -11.75 -17.00
N PRO A 283 1.94 -11.41 -18.27
CA PRO A 283 2.35 -12.24 -19.41
C PRO A 283 3.86 -12.45 -19.52
N TYR A 284 4.65 -11.60 -18.87
CA TYR A 284 6.11 -11.59 -18.92
C TYR A 284 6.79 -12.20 -17.69
N ALA A 285 6.03 -12.75 -16.75
CA ALA A 285 6.55 -13.28 -15.47
C ALA A 285 7.63 -14.36 -15.67
N GLU A 286 7.57 -15.15 -16.74
CA GLU A 286 8.59 -16.16 -17.08
C GLU A 286 9.99 -15.55 -17.31
N LYS A 287 10.07 -14.31 -17.77
CA LYS A 287 11.34 -13.61 -17.94
C LYS A 287 12.06 -13.41 -16.60
N PHE A 288 11.33 -13.26 -15.52
CA PHE A 288 11.84 -12.93 -14.19
C PHE A 288 11.95 -14.16 -13.28
N PHE A 289 11.03 -15.11 -13.40
CA PHE A 289 10.88 -16.24 -12.47
C PHE A 289 11.06 -17.62 -13.12
N GLY A 290 11.24 -17.70 -14.44
CA GLY A 290 11.33 -18.96 -15.15
C GLY A 290 10.15 -19.88 -14.85
N GLU A 291 10.43 -21.13 -14.44
CA GLU A 291 9.41 -22.12 -14.11
C GLU A 291 8.53 -21.75 -12.87
N GLN A 292 8.94 -20.76 -12.09
CA GLN A 292 8.17 -20.31 -10.91
C GLN A 292 7.19 -19.17 -11.23
N ALA A 293 7.04 -18.78 -12.50
CA ALA A 293 6.19 -17.67 -12.92
C ALA A 293 4.71 -17.82 -12.46
N ASP A 294 4.16 -19.02 -12.50
CA ASP A 294 2.79 -19.28 -12.04
C ASP A 294 2.65 -19.16 -10.52
N LYS A 295 3.68 -19.52 -9.75
CA LYS A 295 3.71 -19.26 -8.31
C LYS A 295 3.68 -17.75 -8.01
N TYR A 296 4.48 -16.98 -8.76
CA TYR A 296 4.47 -15.51 -8.64
C TYR A 296 3.08 -14.94 -8.94
N ARG A 297 2.49 -15.26 -10.11
CA ARG A 297 1.18 -14.76 -10.52
C ARG A 297 0.09 -15.07 -9.49
N PHE A 298 0.11 -16.30 -8.97
CA PHE A 298 -0.86 -16.73 -7.97
C PHE A 298 -0.68 -15.99 -6.65
N ALA A 299 0.55 -15.95 -6.09
CA ALA A 299 0.84 -15.29 -4.82
C ALA A 299 0.54 -13.80 -4.88
N HIS A 300 0.95 -13.12 -5.94
CA HIS A 300 0.72 -11.71 -6.15
C HIS A 300 -0.78 -11.37 -6.26
N LEU A 301 -1.55 -12.13 -7.03
CA LEU A 301 -2.99 -11.95 -7.15
C LEU A 301 -3.71 -12.22 -5.83
N GLN A 302 -3.30 -13.27 -5.10
CA GLN A 302 -3.85 -13.57 -3.78
C GLN A 302 -3.56 -12.43 -2.79
N ASP A 303 -2.33 -11.93 -2.74
CA ASP A 303 -1.94 -10.82 -1.85
C ASP A 303 -2.75 -9.55 -2.16
N ALA A 304 -2.88 -9.18 -3.44
CA ALA A 304 -3.69 -8.03 -3.86
C ALA A 304 -5.16 -8.14 -3.42
N LEU A 305 -5.78 -9.30 -3.56
CA LEU A 305 -7.18 -9.51 -3.15
C LEU A 305 -7.34 -9.53 -1.64
N THR A 306 -6.43 -10.21 -0.92
CA THR A 306 -6.52 -10.37 0.55
C THR A 306 -6.08 -9.12 1.31
N PHE A 307 -5.39 -8.20 0.65
CA PHE A 307 -5.04 -6.89 1.18
C PHE A 307 -6.28 -5.98 1.36
N VAL A 308 -7.25 -6.04 0.45
CA VAL A 308 -8.40 -5.12 0.44
C VAL A 308 -9.22 -5.16 1.73
N PRO A 309 -9.59 -6.31 2.30
CA PRO A 309 -10.27 -6.36 3.60
C PRO A 309 -9.50 -5.69 4.74
N PHE A 310 -8.18 -5.86 4.79
CA PHE A 310 -7.33 -5.17 5.77
C PHE A 310 -7.34 -3.66 5.54
N GLY A 311 -7.23 -3.22 4.29
CA GLY A 311 -7.22 -1.80 3.95
C GLY A 311 -8.50 -1.07 4.35
N VAL A 312 -9.68 -1.69 4.13
CA VAL A 312 -10.96 -1.10 4.57
C VAL A 312 -11.13 -1.13 6.09
N ALA A 313 -10.58 -2.14 6.78
CA ALA A 313 -10.56 -2.18 8.25
C ALA A 313 -9.76 -1.01 8.83
N VAL A 314 -8.60 -0.68 8.23
CA VAL A 314 -7.78 0.48 8.61
C VAL A 314 -8.55 1.80 8.44
N ASP A 315 -9.31 1.94 7.35
CA ASP A 315 -10.13 3.13 7.12
C ASP A 315 -11.28 3.23 8.12
N GLU A 316 -12.04 2.16 8.32
CA GLU A 316 -13.16 2.15 9.26
C GLU A 316 -12.72 2.38 10.70
N PHE A 317 -11.56 1.87 11.09
CA PHE A 317 -10.97 2.14 12.40
C PHE A 317 -10.75 3.63 12.63
N GLN A 318 -10.24 4.34 11.64
CA GLN A 318 -10.05 5.78 11.73
C GLN A 318 -11.39 6.51 11.84
N HIS A 319 -12.41 6.11 11.07
CA HIS A 319 -13.77 6.66 11.21
C HIS A 319 -14.32 6.48 12.62
N ILE A 320 -14.18 5.29 13.22
CA ILE A 320 -14.60 5.01 14.59
C ILE A 320 -13.88 5.93 15.58
N CYS A 321 -12.54 6.03 15.48
CA CYS A 321 -11.74 6.83 16.41
C CYS A 321 -12.02 8.34 16.31
N TYR A 322 -12.10 8.90 15.08
CA TYR A 322 -12.35 10.34 14.89
C TYR A 322 -13.81 10.74 15.16
N SER A 323 -14.77 9.81 15.02
CA SER A 323 -16.15 10.03 15.44
C SER A 323 -16.33 9.96 16.96
N ASN A 324 -15.42 9.30 17.66
CA ASN A 324 -15.45 9.10 19.11
C ASN A 324 -14.10 9.45 19.73
N PRO A 325 -13.71 10.75 19.74
CA PRO A 325 -12.34 11.16 20.10
C PRO A 325 -11.97 10.88 21.57
N ASP A 326 -12.95 10.62 22.41
CA ASP A 326 -12.76 10.33 23.84
C ASP A 326 -12.60 8.83 24.15
N MET A 327 -12.52 7.96 23.13
CA MET A 327 -12.30 6.52 23.34
C MET A 327 -11.04 6.26 24.13
N THR A 328 -11.15 5.36 25.10
CA THR A 328 -10.00 4.84 25.84
C THR A 328 -9.17 3.88 24.97
N PRO A 329 -7.88 3.64 25.29
CA PRO A 329 -7.05 2.64 24.64
C PRO A 329 -7.72 1.27 24.54
N LYS A 330 -8.37 0.82 25.61
CA LYS A 330 -9.07 -0.46 25.64
C LYS A 330 -10.24 -0.51 24.64
N GLU A 331 -11.00 0.56 24.53
CA GLU A 331 -12.12 0.63 23.57
C GLU A 331 -11.59 0.62 22.12
N ARG A 332 -10.48 1.31 21.83
CA ARG A 332 -9.82 1.28 20.52
C ARG A 332 -9.33 -0.12 20.16
N THR A 333 -8.66 -0.80 21.09
CA THR A 333 -8.21 -2.18 20.91
C THR A 333 -9.38 -3.14 20.63
N LEU A 334 -10.49 -3.00 21.38
CA LEU A 334 -11.69 -3.80 21.14
C LEU A 334 -12.38 -3.47 19.80
N ALA A 335 -12.37 -2.20 19.40
CA ALA A 335 -12.89 -1.78 18.10
C ALA A 335 -12.08 -2.42 16.96
N TRP A 336 -10.74 -2.37 17.04
CA TRP A 336 -9.90 -3.03 16.06
C TRP A 336 -10.13 -4.55 16.01
N LYS A 337 -10.20 -5.22 17.15
CA LYS A 337 -10.49 -6.67 17.19
C LYS A 337 -11.79 -7.02 16.48
N LYS A 338 -12.85 -6.25 16.70
CA LYS A 338 -14.14 -6.43 15.98
C LYS A 338 -14.02 -6.23 14.47
N LEU A 339 -13.19 -5.27 14.04
CA LEU A 339 -12.93 -5.06 12.62
C LEU A 339 -12.14 -6.23 12.01
N GLU A 340 -11.16 -6.79 12.72
CA GLU A 340 -10.46 -8.01 12.28
C GLU A 340 -11.43 -9.19 12.16
N GLU A 341 -12.29 -9.41 13.15
CA GLU A 341 -13.33 -10.45 13.10
C GLU A 341 -14.31 -10.25 11.93
N THR A 342 -14.58 -9.00 11.56
CA THR A 342 -15.50 -8.67 10.47
C THR A 342 -14.87 -8.81 9.09
N TYR A 343 -13.65 -8.29 8.91
CA TYR A 343 -12.99 -8.21 7.60
C TYR A 343 -11.96 -9.29 7.34
N MET A 344 -11.45 -9.94 8.39
CA MET A 344 -10.42 -10.97 8.31
C MET A 344 -10.76 -12.17 9.21
N PRO A 345 -11.96 -12.80 9.06
CA PRO A 345 -12.44 -13.87 9.95
C PRO A 345 -11.56 -15.13 9.91
N TRP A 346 -10.76 -15.29 8.85
CA TRP A 346 -9.77 -16.37 8.73
C TRP A 346 -8.55 -16.20 9.64
N ARG A 347 -8.23 -14.95 10.05
CA ARG A 347 -7.00 -14.62 10.78
C ARG A 347 -7.04 -15.17 12.19
N LYS A 348 -5.99 -15.92 12.56
CA LYS A 348 -5.84 -16.53 13.88
C LYS A 348 -4.46 -16.19 14.43
N TYR A 349 -4.43 -15.66 15.62
CA TYR A 349 -3.22 -15.39 16.39
C TYR A 349 -3.03 -16.47 17.46
N GLU A 350 -1.83 -16.55 18.07
CA GLU A 350 -1.63 -17.33 19.29
C GLU A 350 -2.47 -16.69 20.41
N ALA A 351 -3.08 -17.54 21.23
CA ALA A 351 -3.94 -17.11 22.33
C ALA A 351 -3.16 -16.18 23.30
N ASP A 352 -3.84 -15.15 23.75
CA ASP A 352 -3.31 -14.12 24.66
C ASP A 352 -2.11 -13.28 24.12
N ASP A 353 -1.73 -13.45 22.85
CA ASP A 353 -0.75 -12.58 22.22
C ASP A 353 -1.29 -11.15 22.09
N PHE A 354 -0.39 -10.16 22.00
CA PHE A 354 -0.74 -8.76 21.85
C PHE A 354 -1.61 -8.50 20.62
N PHE A 355 -1.34 -9.20 19.50
CA PHE A 355 -2.17 -9.09 18.31
C PHE A 355 -3.54 -9.76 18.49
N ASP A 356 -3.63 -10.90 19.18
CA ASP A 356 -4.92 -11.54 19.50
C ASP A 356 -5.85 -10.63 20.32
N ARG A 357 -5.27 -9.81 21.17
CA ARG A 357 -6.01 -8.80 21.95
C ARG A 357 -6.51 -7.60 21.14
N GLY A 358 -6.10 -7.48 19.87
CA GLY A 358 -6.46 -6.38 18.96
C GLY A 358 -5.36 -5.32 18.81
N GLY A 359 -4.09 -5.67 19.07
CA GLY A 359 -2.96 -4.74 18.98
C GLY A 359 -2.35 -4.63 17.58
N TYR A 360 -2.88 -5.31 16.56
CA TYR A 360 -2.23 -5.33 15.25
C TYR A 360 -2.24 -3.98 14.53
N TRP A 361 -3.18 -3.07 14.80
CA TRP A 361 -3.26 -1.75 14.17
C TRP A 361 -2.05 -0.84 14.47
N TYR A 362 -1.35 -1.04 15.58
CA TYR A 362 -0.22 -0.20 15.98
C TYR A 362 0.93 -0.18 14.96
N HIS A 363 1.07 -1.29 14.19
CA HIS A 363 2.11 -1.36 13.17
C HIS A 363 1.82 -0.48 11.94
N LYS A 364 0.58 0.01 11.79
CA LYS A 364 0.17 0.70 10.58
C LYS A 364 0.47 2.20 10.67
N LEU A 365 1.62 2.58 10.12
CA LEU A 365 2.09 3.97 10.15
C LEU A 365 1.06 4.97 9.56
N HIS A 366 0.27 4.55 8.57
CA HIS A 366 -0.72 5.41 7.92
C HIS A 366 -1.81 5.90 8.87
N ILE A 367 -2.18 5.12 9.89
CA ILE A 367 -3.11 5.55 10.92
C ILE A 367 -2.56 6.80 11.62
N TYR A 368 -1.28 6.80 11.97
CA TYR A 368 -0.63 7.90 12.68
C TYR A 368 -0.32 9.09 11.78
N LEU A 369 0.25 8.85 10.58
CA LEU A 369 0.86 9.89 9.74
C LEU A 369 -0.07 10.43 8.66
N TYR A 370 -0.92 9.57 8.06
CA TYR A 370 -1.67 9.88 6.86
C TYR A 370 -3.16 9.53 7.01
N PRO A 371 -3.93 10.34 7.79
CA PRO A 371 -5.34 10.04 8.04
C PRO A 371 -6.14 9.87 6.75
N PHE A 372 -6.94 8.81 6.71
CA PHE A 372 -7.83 8.47 5.59
C PHE A 372 -7.14 8.21 4.24
N TYR A 373 -5.80 8.14 4.21
CA TYR A 373 -5.06 7.80 2.99
C TYR A 373 -5.25 6.33 2.59
N TYR A 374 -5.26 5.42 3.57
CA TYR A 374 -5.06 3.99 3.33
C TYR A 374 -6.15 3.33 2.48
N ILE A 375 -7.37 3.88 2.48
CA ILE A 375 -8.48 3.43 1.62
C ILE A 375 -8.15 3.59 0.14
N ASN A 376 -7.29 4.53 -0.23
CA ASN A 376 -6.91 4.77 -1.61
C ASN A 376 -6.29 3.52 -2.24
N TYR A 377 -5.42 2.79 -1.51
CA TYR A 377 -4.86 1.53 -1.98
C TYR A 377 -5.93 0.47 -2.30
N THR A 378 -7.04 0.45 -1.56
CA THR A 378 -8.11 -0.52 -1.80
C THR A 378 -8.95 -0.17 -3.02
N LEU A 379 -9.26 1.12 -3.19
CA LEU A 379 -9.98 1.63 -4.35
C LEU A 379 -9.16 1.42 -5.64
N THR A 380 -7.87 1.72 -5.57
CA THR A 380 -6.94 1.58 -6.69
C THR A 380 -6.68 0.12 -7.05
N THR A 381 -6.63 -0.78 -6.05
CA THR A 381 -6.56 -2.23 -6.30
C THR A 381 -7.76 -2.69 -7.15
N MET A 382 -8.96 -2.19 -6.86
CA MET A 382 -10.14 -2.55 -7.66
C MET A 382 -10.05 -2.04 -9.10
N GLY A 383 -9.58 -0.79 -9.29
CA GLY A 383 -9.33 -0.24 -10.63
C GLY A 383 -8.28 -1.05 -11.42
N ALA A 384 -7.21 -1.47 -10.76
CA ALA A 384 -6.20 -2.34 -11.37
C ALA A 384 -6.74 -3.73 -11.74
N MET A 385 -7.61 -4.32 -10.90
CA MET A 385 -8.28 -5.60 -11.21
C MET A 385 -9.26 -5.45 -12.37
N GLU A 386 -9.88 -4.29 -12.54
CA GLU A 386 -10.70 -4.02 -13.70
C GLU A 386 -9.84 -3.95 -14.98
N PHE A 387 -8.70 -3.27 -14.97
CA PHE A 387 -7.73 -3.32 -16.07
C PHE A 387 -7.31 -4.75 -16.40
N LYS A 388 -6.98 -5.58 -15.40
CA LYS A 388 -6.70 -7.00 -15.62
C LYS A 388 -7.84 -7.73 -16.34
N THR A 389 -9.08 -7.43 -15.94
CA THR A 389 -10.26 -8.05 -16.54
C THR A 389 -10.47 -7.58 -17.99
N LYS A 390 -10.24 -6.31 -18.28
CA LYS A 390 -10.27 -5.72 -19.62
C LYS A 390 -9.16 -6.29 -20.51
N ASP A 391 -7.94 -6.35 -19.99
CA ASP A 391 -6.75 -6.88 -20.67
C ASP A 391 -6.96 -8.32 -21.15
N ARG A 392 -7.55 -9.18 -20.30
CA ARG A 392 -7.90 -10.56 -20.67
C ARG A 392 -8.94 -10.66 -21.77
N LYS A 393 -9.80 -9.65 -21.95
CA LYS A 393 -10.82 -9.61 -23.00
C LYS A 393 -10.27 -9.02 -24.29
N ASN A 394 -9.58 -7.92 -24.20
CA ASN A 394 -8.98 -7.20 -25.32
C ASN A 394 -7.82 -6.33 -24.81
N HIS A 395 -6.59 -6.75 -25.10
CA HIS A 395 -5.38 -6.05 -24.68
C HIS A 395 -5.29 -4.63 -25.28
N GLU A 396 -5.60 -4.48 -26.58
CA GLU A 396 -5.45 -3.19 -27.27
C GLU A 396 -6.37 -2.12 -26.65
N ASP A 397 -7.63 -2.47 -26.34
CA ASP A 397 -8.58 -1.56 -25.72
C ASP A 397 -8.17 -1.23 -24.27
N ALA A 398 -7.77 -2.24 -23.50
CA ALA A 398 -7.30 -2.05 -22.13
C ALA A 398 -6.06 -1.17 -22.07
N TRP A 399 -5.09 -1.40 -22.93
CA TRP A 399 -3.86 -0.61 -23.03
C TRP A 399 -4.15 0.84 -23.44
N LYS A 400 -5.03 1.06 -24.42
CA LYS A 400 -5.46 2.41 -24.82
C LYS A 400 -6.09 3.18 -23.66
N ASP A 401 -6.97 2.54 -22.90
CA ASP A 401 -7.60 3.14 -21.73
C ASP A 401 -6.57 3.46 -20.62
N TYR A 402 -5.59 2.57 -20.42
CA TYR A 402 -4.48 2.80 -19.50
C TYR A 402 -3.60 3.98 -19.95
N LEU A 403 -3.27 4.09 -21.22
CA LEU A 403 -2.55 5.25 -21.76
C LEU A 403 -3.33 6.56 -21.59
N ASN A 404 -4.65 6.53 -21.74
CA ASN A 404 -5.50 7.69 -21.48
C ASN A 404 -5.45 8.09 -20.00
N LEU A 405 -5.54 7.11 -19.10
CA LEU A 405 -5.36 7.32 -17.66
C LEU A 405 -4.01 8.00 -17.35
N CYS A 406 -2.90 7.48 -17.87
CA CYS A 406 -1.57 8.05 -17.67
C CYS A 406 -1.44 9.48 -18.21
N LYS A 407 -2.05 9.79 -19.36
CA LYS A 407 -1.96 11.10 -19.99
C LYS A 407 -2.75 12.19 -19.30
N CYS A 408 -3.82 11.85 -18.59
CA CYS A 408 -4.66 12.87 -17.94
C CYS A 408 -4.01 13.50 -16.70
N GLY A 409 -3.05 12.85 -16.07
CA GLY A 409 -2.42 13.35 -14.83
C GLY A 409 -3.46 13.82 -13.82
N GLY A 410 -3.23 14.93 -13.16
CA GLY A 410 -4.14 15.55 -12.18
C GLY A 410 -5.17 16.51 -12.76
N SER A 411 -5.54 16.38 -14.03
CA SER A 411 -6.46 17.33 -14.70
C SER A 411 -7.95 17.07 -14.41
N MET A 412 -8.28 15.92 -13.83
CA MET A 412 -9.65 15.45 -13.56
C MET A 412 -9.81 15.02 -12.10
N SER A 413 -11.04 14.97 -11.60
CA SER A 413 -11.39 14.35 -10.31
C SER A 413 -11.34 12.81 -10.41
N TYR A 414 -11.43 12.12 -9.27
CA TYR A 414 -11.34 10.65 -9.22
C TYR A 414 -12.37 9.97 -10.12
N LEU A 415 -13.68 10.26 -9.92
CA LEU A 415 -14.73 9.63 -10.69
C LEU A 415 -14.74 10.04 -12.18
N GLU A 416 -14.32 11.29 -12.49
CA GLU A 416 -14.14 11.72 -13.88
C GLU A 416 -13.02 10.94 -14.56
N THR A 417 -11.90 10.73 -13.86
CA THR A 417 -10.76 9.95 -14.35
C THR A 417 -11.15 8.49 -14.63
N LEU A 418 -11.91 7.86 -13.71
CA LEU A 418 -12.39 6.49 -13.90
C LEU A 418 -13.29 6.39 -15.14
N ARG A 419 -14.24 7.33 -15.33
CA ARG A 419 -15.09 7.36 -16.54
C ARG A 419 -14.28 7.56 -17.81
N TYR A 420 -13.28 8.45 -17.78
CA TYR A 420 -12.40 8.72 -18.90
C TYR A 420 -11.56 7.51 -19.32
N ALA A 421 -11.14 6.70 -18.36
CA ALA A 421 -10.41 5.44 -18.56
C ALA A 421 -11.36 4.23 -18.74
N HIS A 422 -12.66 4.45 -18.82
CA HIS A 422 -13.68 3.39 -18.93
C HIS A 422 -13.57 2.31 -17.84
N LEU A 423 -13.29 2.72 -16.59
CA LEU A 423 -13.18 1.86 -15.40
C LEU A 423 -14.48 1.83 -14.57
N MET A 424 -15.64 2.10 -15.14
CA MET A 424 -16.95 2.05 -14.47
C MET A 424 -18.02 1.52 -15.44
#